data_f1d09724eb851564521d4f8878ab053c
#
_entry.id   f1d09724eb851564521d4f8878ab053c
#
_cell.length_a   1.000
_cell.length_b   1.000
_cell.length_c   1.000
_cell.angle_alpha   90.00
_cell.angle_beta   90.00
_cell.angle_gamma   90.00
#
_symmetry.space_group_name_H-M   'P 1'
#
loop_
_entity.id
_entity.type
_entity.pdbx_description
1 polymer ?
#
loop_
_entity_poly.entity_id
_entity_poly.type
_entity_poly.pdbx_seq_one_letter_code
_entity_poly.pdbx_strand_id
1 'polypeptide(L)'
;MDFKTQYFTIWQQVWGIHKRFYGIRQQDEETWKALNKNCEQIDQQFAGRPEQRFVQDLLLAVSAELERRSKDGTEATGTQP
;
A
#
# COMPACT_ATOMS: atom_id res chain seq x y z
N MET A 1 -3.25 7.33 24.87
CA MET A 1 -2.59 7.78 23.64
C MET A 1 -3.62 8.50 22.81
N ASP A 2 -3.29 9.68 22.33
CA ASP A 2 -4.27 10.47 21.61
C ASP A 2 -4.37 10.02 20.14
N PHE A 3 -5.42 10.51 19.49
CA PHE A 3 -5.69 10.15 18.11
C PHE A 3 -4.49 10.40 17.19
N LYS A 4 -3.90 11.57 17.31
CA LYS A 4 -2.78 11.93 16.42
C LYS A 4 -1.63 10.95 16.57
N THR A 5 -1.23 10.69 17.79
CA THR A 5 -0.10 9.79 18.04
C THR A 5 -0.42 8.39 17.55
N GLN A 6 -1.65 7.95 17.78
CA GLN A 6 -2.06 6.60 17.47
C GLN A 6 -2.14 6.35 15.97
N TYR A 7 -2.67 7.30 15.23
CA TYR A 7 -2.96 7.08 13.81
C TYR A 7 -1.95 7.72 12.86
N PHE A 8 -1.23 8.72 13.30
CA PHE A 8 -0.29 9.40 12.41
C PHE A 8 0.77 8.44 11.88
N THR A 9 1.28 7.57 12.74
CA THR A 9 2.27 6.59 12.33
C THR A 9 1.72 5.65 11.27
N ILE A 10 0.45 5.27 11.42
CA ILE A 10 -0.20 4.41 10.46
C ILE A 10 -0.23 5.10 9.09
N TRP A 11 -0.70 6.34 9.06
CA TRP A 11 -0.76 7.09 7.82
C TRP A 11 0.62 7.26 7.19
N GLN A 12 1.63 7.51 8.02
CA GLN A 12 2.99 7.68 7.51
C GLN A 12 3.51 6.40 6.87
N GLN A 13 3.29 5.27 7.50
CA GLN A 13 3.81 4.02 6.99
C GLN A 13 3.08 3.61 5.72
N VAL A 14 1.78 3.79 5.68
CA VAL A 14 1.01 3.46 4.49
C VAL A 14 1.37 4.41 3.35
N TRP A 15 1.55 5.69 3.65
CA TRP A 15 2.01 6.66 2.67
C TRP A 15 3.38 6.25 2.11
N GLY A 16 4.26 5.76 3.00
CA GLY A 16 5.57 5.30 2.57
C GLY A 16 5.50 4.17 1.56
N ILE A 17 4.60 3.22 1.78
CA ILE A 17 4.39 2.14 0.83
C ILE A 17 3.85 2.66 -0.48
N HIS A 18 2.84 3.49 -0.41
CA HIS A 18 2.23 4.03 -1.62
C HIS A 18 3.26 4.77 -2.46
N LYS A 19 4.04 5.60 -1.81
CA LYS A 19 5.07 6.39 -2.48
C LYS A 19 6.16 5.51 -3.07
N ARG A 20 6.61 4.51 -2.31
CA ARG A 20 7.70 3.66 -2.74
C ARG A 20 7.34 2.81 -3.95
N PHE A 21 6.11 2.31 -3.98
CA PHE A 21 5.69 1.39 -5.04
C PHE A 21 4.81 2.03 -6.09
N TYR A 22 4.73 3.35 -6.08
CA TYR A 22 3.84 4.09 -6.97
C TYR A 22 4.04 3.73 -8.44
N GLY A 23 5.28 3.54 -8.87
CA GLY A 23 5.56 3.27 -10.26
C GLY A 23 5.67 1.79 -10.63
N ILE A 24 5.18 0.91 -9.75
CA ILE A 24 5.27 -0.52 -9.99
C ILE A 24 4.57 -0.91 -11.28
N ARG A 25 5.17 -1.83 -12.03
CA ARG A 25 4.62 -2.29 -13.29
C ARG A 25 3.99 -3.66 -13.12
N GLN A 26 3.02 -3.94 -13.98
CA GLN A 26 2.26 -5.17 -13.89
C GLN A 26 3.13 -6.42 -13.94
N GLN A 27 4.16 -6.42 -14.76
CA GLN A 27 5.01 -7.60 -14.95
C GLN A 27 6.19 -7.69 -13.99
N ASP A 28 6.28 -6.78 -13.04
CA ASP A 28 7.43 -6.69 -12.14
C ASP A 28 7.21 -7.55 -10.90
N GLU A 29 7.34 -8.86 -11.07
CA GLU A 29 7.01 -9.81 -10.01
C GLU A 29 7.80 -9.60 -8.73
N GLU A 30 9.08 -9.30 -8.86
CA GLU A 30 9.91 -9.12 -7.68
C GLU A 30 9.45 -7.93 -6.86
N THR A 31 9.05 -6.87 -7.53
CA THR A 31 8.57 -5.69 -6.83
C THR A 31 7.23 -5.96 -6.16
N TRP A 32 6.36 -6.76 -6.79
CA TRP A 32 5.10 -7.15 -6.17
C TRP A 32 5.34 -7.97 -4.91
N LYS A 33 6.32 -8.85 -4.92
CA LYS A 33 6.68 -9.61 -3.75
C LYS A 33 7.19 -8.70 -2.63
N ALA A 34 7.99 -7.71 -2.99
CA ALA A 34 8.48 -6.74 -2.02
C ALA A 34 7.35 -5.95 -1.41
N LEU A 35 6.37 -5.56 -2.23
CA LEU A 35 5.20 -4.85 -1.74
C LEU A 35 4.45 -5.69 -0.71
N ASN A 36 4.19 -6.94 -1.04
CA ASN A 36 3.49 -7.84 -0.13
C ASN A 36 4.23 -8.00 1.18
N LYS A 37 5.55 -8.16 1.10
CA LYS A 37 6.35 -8.33 2.30
C LYS A 37 6.31 -7.08 3.17
N ASN A 38 6.37 -5.91 2.55
CA ASN A 38 6.29 -4.66 3.30
C ASN A 38 4.94 -4.51 3.97
N CYS A 39 3.87 -4.89 3.28
CA CYS A 39 2.54 -4.84 3.87
C CYS A 39 2.44 -5.77 5.07
N GLU A 40 2.98 -6.98 4.94
CA GLU A 40 2.97 -7.93 6.05
C GLU A 40 3.72 -7.38 7.26
N GLN A 41 4.84 -6.74 7.02
CA GLN A 41 5.63 -6.19 8.11
C GLN A 41 4.87 -5.11 8.86
N ILE A 42 4.17 -4.26 8.14
CA ILE A 42 3.37 -3.22 8.79
C ILE A 42 2.22 -3.85 9.56
N ASP A 43 1.55 -4.82 8.95
CA ASP A 43 0.45 -5.52 9.63
C ASP A 43 0.94 -6.13 10.95
N GLN A 44 2.12 -6.74 10.93
CA GLN A 44 2.67 -7.37 12.13
C GLN A 44 2.94 -6.36 13.24
N GLN A 45 3.32 -5.15 12.89
CA GLN A 45 3.55 -4.12 13.91
C GLN A 45 2.30 -3.84 14.71
N PHE A 46 1.14 -4.04 14.12
CA PHE A 46 -0.12 -3.72 14.77
C PHE A 46 -0.90 -4.97 15.18
N ALA A 47 -0.24 -6.13 15.13
CA ALA A 47 -0.90 -7.38 15.50
C ALA A 47 -1.45 -7.32 16.91
N GLY A 48 -2.72 -7.66 17.07
CA GLY A 48 -3.36 -7.66 18.37
C GLY A 48 -3.78 -6.30 18.88
N ARG A 49 -3.55 -5.25 18.09
CA ARG A 49 -3.93 -3.90 18.50
C ARG A 49 -5.28 -3.52 17.90
N PRO A 50 -6.00 -2.61 18.57
CA PRO A 50 -7.33 -2.22 18.07
C PRO A 50 -7.30 -1.67 16.66
N GLU A 51 -6.20 -1.02 16.25
CA GLU A 51 -6.10 -0.40 14.94
C GLU A 51 -5.74 -1.39 13.83
N GLN A 52 -5.47 -2.64 14.15
CA GLN A 52 -4.99 -3.58 13.14
C GLN A 52 -5.92 -3.67 11.95
N ARG A 53 -7.23 -3.71 12.19
CA ARG A 53 -8.19 -3.82 11.10
C ARG A 53 -8.10 -2.61 10.17
N PHE A 54 -7.96 -1.42 10.75
CA PHE A 54 -7.82 -0.21 9.98
C PHE A 54 -6.55 -0.25 9.12
N VAL A 55 -5.45 -0.72 9.71
CA VAL A 55 -4.20 -0.87 8.97
C VAL A 55 -4.39 -1.82 7.80
N GLN A 56 -5.02 -2.95 8.04
CA GLN A 56 -5.25 -3.93 6.98
C GLN A 56 -6.09 -3.34 5.86
N ASP A 57 -7.13 -2.60 6.21
CA ASP A 57 -8.00 -1.99 5.21
C ASP A 57 -7.24 -0.98 4.36
N LEU A 58 -6.39 -0.17 4.98
CA LEU A 58 -5.58 0.80 4.23
C LEU A 58 -4.59 0.11 3.32
N LEU A 59 -3.93 -0.94 3.81
CA LEU A 59 -2.95 -1.65 3.00
C LEU A 59 -3.63 -2.32 1.81
N LEU A 60 -4.82 -2.86 2.00
CA LEU A 60 -5.56 -3.45 0.90
C LEU A 60 -5.95 -2.39 -0.12
N ALA A 61 -6.38 -1.23 0.36
CA ALA A 61 -6.77 -0.15 -0.54
C ALA A 61 -5.59 0.33 -1.38
N VAL A 62 -4.44 0.49 -0.75
CA VAL A 62 -3.25 0.94 -1.47
C VAL A 62 -2.80 -0.12 -2.47
N SER A 63 -2.81 -1.38 -2.06
CA SER A 63 -2.41 -2.47 -2.96
C SER A 63 -3.34 -2.54 -4.16
N ALA A 64 -4.63 -2.40 -3.94
CA ALA A 64 -5.60 -2.41 -5.04
C ALA A 64 -5.39 -1.23 -5.97
N GLU A 65 -5.09 -0.07 -5.41
CA GLU A 65 -4.84 1.11 -6.23
C GLU A 65 -3.58 0.93 -7.07
N LEU A 66 -2.52 0.40 -6.48
CA LEU A 66 -1.29 0.17 -7.22
C LEU A 66 -1.51 -0.84 -8.34
N GLU A 67 -2.29 -1.88 -8.07
CA GLU A 67 -2.59 -2.87 -9.09
C GLU A 67 -3.37 -2.25 -10.23
N ARG A 68 -4.40 -1.47 -9.90
CA ARG A 68 -5.19 -0.82 -10.94
C ARG A 68 -4.34 0.12 -11.77
N ARG A 69 -3.49 0.90 -11.12
CA ARG A 69 -2.67 1.84 -11.84
C ARG A 69 -1.61 1.15 -12.70
N SER A 70 -1.11 0.00 -12.25
CA SER A 70 -0.14 -0.72 -13.05
C SER A 70 -0.75 -1.19 -14.37
N LYS A 71 -2.01 -1.60 -14.31
CA LYS A 71 -2.73 -2.02 -15.51
C LYS A 71 -3.10 -0.84 -16.38
N ASP A 72 -3.61 0.21 -15.76
CA ASP A 72 -3.99 1.42 -16.48
C ASP A 72 -2.79 2.05 -17.15
N GLY A 73 -1.67 2.08 -16.43
CA GLY A 73 -0.45 2.63 -16.99
C GLY A 73 -0.01 1.90 -18.24
N THR A 74 -0.21 0.59 -18.25
CA THR A 74 0.13 -0.23 -19.40
C THR A 74 -0.77 0.09 -20.58
N GLU A 75 -2.04 0.28 -20.32
CA GLU A 75 -3.02 0.54 -21.37
C GLU A 75 -3.09 2.01 -21.75
N ALA A 76 -2.89 2.86 -20.78
CA ALA A 76 -3.07 4.29 -20.96
C ALA A 76 -2.14 4.87 -21.97
N THR A 77 -1.09 4.16 -22.30
CA THR A 77 -0.11 4.64 -23.24
C THR A 77 -0.78 5.15 -24.51
N GLY A 78 -1.82 4.51 -24.93
CA GLY A 78 -2.46 4.92 -26.17
C GLY A 78 -3.80 5.58 -25.99
N THR A 79 -4.38 5.45 -24.82
CA THR A 79 -5.78 5.81 -24.66
C THR A 79 -6.03 6.87 -23.63
N GLN A 80 -5.04 7.25 -22.91
CA GLN A 80 -5.23 8.18 -21.82
C GLN A 80 -5.80 9.49 -22.33
N PRO A 81 -6.98 9.84 -21.87
CA PRO A 81 -7.55 11.13 -22.24
C PRO A 81 -6.81 12.27 -21.60
#